data_28bceee592bacb9e305963ab05ddb17b
#
_entry.id   28bceee592bacb9e305963ab05ddb17b
#
_cell.length_a   1.000
_cell.length_b   1.000
_cell.length_c   1.000
_cell.angle_alpha   90.00
_cell.angle_beta   90.00
_cell.angle_gamma   90.00
#
_symmetry.space_group_name_H-M   'P 1'
#
loop_
_entity.id
_entity.type
_entity.pdbx_description
1 polymer ?
#
loop_
_entity_poly.entity_id
_entity_poly.type
_entity_poly.pdbx_seq_one_letter_code
_entity_poly.pdbx_strand_id
1 'polypeptide(L)'
;MAEFVRVAGTADVQPGHGMVAEVNGKTVAVFNVAGAFHVVDNTCLHRGGPLGEGEVEGSVVTCPWHGWQFNVATGACVNNPSGKVEVYQVKVEGSDVQALL
;
A
#
# COMPACT_ATOMS: atom_id res chain seq x y z
N MET A 1 6.44 5.26 19.48
CA MET A 1 5.16 5.94 19.23
C MET A 1 4.99 6.15 17.74
N ALA A 2 3.77 5.98 17.27
CA ALA A 2 3.49 6.19 15.86
C ALA A 2 3.38 7.67 15.55
N GLU A 3 3.91 8.07 14.43
CA GLU A 3 3.86 9.43 13.93
C GLU A 3 3.55 9.42 12.45
N PHE A 4 2.90 10.49 11.96
CA PHE A 4 2.74 10.65 10.53
C PHE A 4 4.09 11.05 9.92
N VAL A 5 4.56 10.25 8.99
CA VAL A 5 5.81 10.51 8.28
C VAL A 5 5.54 10.49 6.78
N ARG A 6 6.27 11.30 6.04
CA ARG A 6 6.15 11.35 4.59
C ARG A 6 6.64 10.04 3.99
N VAL A 7 5.81 9.40 3.19
CA VAL A 7 6.18 8.16 2.50
C VAL A 7 6.31 8.37 0.99
N ALA A 8 5.64 9.38 0.43
CA ALA A 8 5.71 9.66 -1.00
C ALA A 8 5.20 11.08 -1.25
N GLY A 9 5.46 11.59 -2.46
CA GLY A 9 4.78 12.78 -2.96
C GLY A 9 3.52 12.36 -3.71
N THR A 10 2.52 13.22 -3.74
CA THR A 10 1.27 12.91 -4.45
C THR A 10 1.49 12.68 -5.95
N ALA A 11 2.52 13.30 -6.51
CA ALA A 11 2.87 13.13 -7.92
C ALA A 11 3.72 11.88 -8.19
N ASP A 12 4.20 11.22 -7.16
CA ASP A 12 5.05 10.03 -7.33
C ASP A 12 4.24 8.77 -7.66
N VAL A 13 2.96 8.77 -7.31
CA VAL A 13 2.09 7.63 -7.52
C VAL A 13 0.88 8.08 -8.32
N GLN A 14 0.80 7.66 -9.56
CA GLN A 14 -0.33 7.99 -10.44
C GLN A 14 -1.56 7.16 -10.09
N PRO A 15 -2.77 7.64 -10.41
CA PRO A 15 -3.99 6.85 -10.18
C PRO A 15 -3.90 5.49 -10.85
N GLY A 16 -4.27 4.45 -10.12
CA GLY A 16 -4.20 3.08 -10.61
C GLY A 16 -2.84 2.42 -10.47
N HIS A 17 -1.91 3.06 -9.75
CA HIS A 17 -0.56 2.55 -9.58
C HIS A 17 -0.17 2.48 -8.10
N GLY A 18 0.93 1.80 -7.84
CA GLY A 18 1.51 1.73 -6.52
C GLY A 18 3.02 1.91 -6.58
N MET A 19 3.64 2.11 -5.43
CA MET A 19 5.09 2.17 -5.30
C MET A 19 5.53 1.60 -3.97
N VAL A 20 6.78 1.20 -3.90
CA VAL A 20 7.40 0.74 -2.66
C VAL A 20 8.14 1.92 -2.03
N ALA A 21 7.95 2.11 -0.74
CA ALA A 21 8.66 3.13 0.02
C ALA A 21 9.26 2.52 1.27
N GLU A 22 10.49 2.92 1.59
CA GLU A 22 11.13 2.49 2.83
C GLU A 22 11.30 3.70 3.72
N VAL A 23 10.68 3.67 4.89
CA VAL A 23 10.68 4.81 5.83
C VAL A 23 10.83 4.27 7.23
N ASN A 24 11.77 4.83 7.98
CA ASN A 24 12.02 4.47 9.37
C ASN A 24 12.23 2.98 9.58
N GLY A 25 12.87 2.32 8.63
CA GLY A 25 13.13 0.89 8.72
C GLY A 25 11.95 0.00 8.34
N LYS A 26 10.84 0.59 7.91
CA LYS A 26 9.68 -0.15 7.43
C LYS A 26 9.56 -0.03 5.93
N THR A 27 9.22 -1.11 5.26
CA THR A 27 8.94 -1.12 3.83
C THR A 27 7.43 -1.16 3.65
N VAL A 28 6.89 -0.14 3.02
CA VAL A 28 5.44 -0.02 2.81
C VAL A 28 5.13 0.14 1.34
N ALA A 29 3.89 -0.20 0.98
CA ALA A 29 3.37 0.01 -0.37
C ALA A 29 2.41 1.18 -0.34
N VAL A 30 2.59 2.12 -1.24
CA VAL A 30 1.74 3.30 -1.37
C VAL A 30 0.94 3.16 -2.65
N PHE A 31 -0.38 3.25 -2.56
CA PHE A 31 -1.27 3.09 -3.71
C PHE A 31 -2.11 4.34 -3.90
N ASN A 32 -2.37 4.67 -5.15
CA ASN A 32 -3.28 5.74 -5.53
C ASN A 32 -4.49 5.11 -6.25
N VAL A 33 -5.64 5.12 -5.58
CA VAL A 33 -6.88 4.59 -6.13
C VAL A 33 -7.79 5.77 -6.42
N ALA A 34 -7.86 6.16 -7.70
CA ALA A 34 -8.70 7.28 -8.16
C ALA A 34 -8.47 8.57 -7.36
N GLY A 35 -7.24 8.84 -6.95
CA GLY A 35 -6.89 10.04 -6.18
C GLY A 35 -6.89 9.84 -4.67
N ALA A 36 -7.35 8.70 -4.17
CA ALA A 36 -7.27 8.36 -2.76
C ALA A 36 -6.02 7.51 -2.50
N PHE A 37 -5.20 7.94 -1.54
CA PHE A 37 -3.96 7.25 -1.23
C PHE A 37 -4.16 6.24 -0.10
N HIS A 38 -3.57 5.07 -0.27
CA HIS A 38 -3.60 3.99 0.72
C HIS A 38 -2.18 3.50 0.95
N VAL A 39 -1.84 3.21 2.20
CA VAL A 39 -0.53 2.70 2.56
C VAL A 39 -0.72 1.40 3.32
N VAL A 40 -0.13 0.34 2.83
CA VAL A 40 -0.18 -0.98 3.46
C VAL A 40 1.23 -1.54 3.57
N ASP A 41 1.39 -2.60 4.36
CA ASP A 41 2.65 -3.32 4.43
C ASP A 41 2.98 -3.85 3.02
N ASN A 42 4.22 -3.66 2.59
CA ASN A 42 4.65 -4.09 1.26
C ASN A 42 4.79 -5.61 1.13
N THR A 43 4.86 -6.33 2.24
CA THR A 43 5.12 -7.77 2.23
C THR A 43 3.84 -8.57 2.03
N CYS A 44 3.74 -9.28 0.91
CA CYS A 44 2.63 -10.19 0.65
C CYS A 44 2.66 -11.33 1.67
N LEU A 45 1.50 -11.63 2.27
CA LEU A 45 1.39 -12.71 3.26
C LEU A 45 1.83 -14.07 2.72
N HIS A 46 1.61 -14.31 1.43
CA HIS A 46 1.87 -15.62 0.84
C HIS A 46 3.36 -15.93 0.77
N ARG A 47 4.14 -15.04 0.19
CA ARG A 47 5.56 -15.29 -0.08
C ARG A 47 6.47 -14.10 0.15
N GLY A 48 5.96 -13.05 0.78
CA GLY A 48 6.75 -11.86 0.98
C GLY A 48 7.00 -11.03 -0.27
N GLY A 49 6.19 -11.22 -1.30
CA GLY A 49 6.35 -10.46 -2.54
C GLY A 49 6.06 -8.98 -2.36
N PRO A 50 6.65 -8.12 -3.21
CA PRO A 50 6.54 -6.67 -3.08
C PRO A 50 5.18 -6.18 -3.60
N LEU A 51 4.21 -5.97 -2.70
CA LEU A 51 2.87 -5.53 -3.09
C LEU A 51 2.89 -4.19 -3.84
N GLY A 52 3.82 -3.30 -3.52
CA GLY A 52 3.91 -2.00 -4.18
C GLY A 52 4.25 -2.09 -5.66
N GLU A 53 4.75 -3.22 -6.12
CA GLU A 53 5.06 -3.45 -7.54
C GLU A 53 3.93 -4.18 -8.26
N GLY A 54 2.86 -4.53 -7.56
CA GLY A 54 1.73 -5.24 -8.13
C GLY A 54 0.83 -4.33 -8.96
N GLU A 55 -0.04 -4.96 -9.75
CA GLU A 55 -1.03 -4.25 -10.52
C GLU A 55 -2.22 -3.88 -9.66
N VAL A 56 -2.71 -2.66 -9.80
CA VAL A 56 -3.86 -2.15 -9.07
C VAL A 56 -5.05 -2.06 -10.00
N GLU A 57 -6.17 -2.66 -9.59
CA GLU A 57 -7.42 -2.55 -10.31
C GLU A 57 -8.52 -2.22 -9.30
N GLY A 58 -9.10 -1.02 -9.43
CA GLY A 58 -10.01 -0.52 -8.41
C GLY A 58 -9.24 -0.37 -7.10
N SER A 59 -9.72 -0.96 -6.03
CA SER A 59 -9.04 -0.96 -4.72
C SER A 59 -8.32 -2.29 -4.42
N VAL A 60 -8.07 -3.10 -5.45
CA VAL A 60 -7.41 -4.40 -5.29
C VAL A 60 -6.06 -4.37 -5.96
N VAL A 61 -5.01 -4.79 -5.22
CA VAL A 61 -3.68 -4.99 -5.77
C VAL A 61 -3.42 -6.49 -5.92
N THR A 62 -2.80 -6.87 -7.04
CA THR A 62 -2.38 -8.25 -7.30
C THR A 62 -0.88 -8.36 -7.03
N CYS A 63 -0.51 -9.22 -6.07
CA CYS A 63 0.88 -9.46 -5.77
C CYS A 63 1.58 -10.02 -7.02
N PRO A 64 2.75 -9.48 -7.41
CA PRO A 64 3.45 -9.98 -8.60
C PRO A 64 3.99 -11.39 -8.41
N TRP A 65 4.04 -11.89 -7.16
CA TRP A 65 4.44 -13.26 -6.85
C TRP A 65 3.19 -14.11 -6.60
N HIS A 66 2.89 -15.04 -7.46
CA HIS A 66 1.79 -16.00 -7.33
C HIS A 66 0.36 -15.43 -7.42
N GLY A 67 0.19 -14.13 -7.64
CA GLY A 67 -1.11 -13.55 -7.96
C GLY A 67 -2.10 -13.40 -6.82
N TRP A 68 -1.66 -13.44 -5.56
CA TRP A 68 -2.55 -13.16 -4.45
C TRP A 68 -3.02 -11.70 -4.49
N GLN A 69 -4.27 -11.47 -4.15
CA GLN A 69 -4.89 -10.16 -4.25
C GLN A 69 -5.29 -9.63 -2.88
N PHE A 70 -5.12 -8.34 -2.70
CA PHE A 70 -5.45 -7.67 -1.43
C PHE A 70 -6.22 -6.40 -1.71
N ASN A 71 -7.20 -6.12 -0.84
CA ASN A 71 -7.90 -4.84 -0.87
C ASN A 71 -7.02 -3.82 -0.14
N VAL A 72 -6.59 -2.76 -0.84
CA VAL A 72 -5.64 -1.80 -0.27
C VAL A 72 -6.28 -0.89 0.78
N ALA A 73 -7.60 -0.78 0.80
CA ALA A 73 -8.30 0.04 1.78
C ALA A 73 -8.50 -0.69 3.11
N THR A 74 -8.65 -2.01 3.08
CA THR A 74 -8.93 -2.81 4.28
C THR A 74 -7.79 -3.74 4.65
N GLY A 75 -6.88 -4.02 3.72
CA GLY A 75 -5.81 -4.98 3.91
C GLY A 75 -6.25 -6.43 3.73
N ALA A 76 -7.51 -6.69 3.52
CA ALA A 76 -8.03 -8.04 3.43
C ALA A 76 -7.53 -8.77 2.19
N CYS A 77 -7.10 -10.01 2.36
CA CYS A 77 -6.73 -10.86 1.24
C CYS A 77 -7.99 -11.40 0.56
N VAL A 78 -8.09 -11.17 -0.75
CA VAL A 78 -9.26 -11.61 -1.52
C VAL A 78 -9.28 -13.13 -1.65
N ASN A 79 -8.11 -13.75 -1.76
CA ASN A 79 -7.97 -15.19 -1.96
C ASN A 79 -8.11 -15.98 -0.66
N ASN A 80 -7.88 -15.34 0.48
CA ASN A 80 -7.93 -15.99 1.79
C ASN A 80 -8.54 -15.03 2.81
N PRO A 81 -9.83 -15.20 3.12
CA PRO A 81 -10.53 -14.27 4.03
C PRO A 81 -9.93 -14.16 5.42
N SER A 82 -9.15 -15.15 5.85
CA SER A 82 -8.47 -15.12 7.14
C SER A 82 -7.20 -14.29 7.15
N GLY A 83 -6.67 -13.96 5.97
CA GLY A 83 -5.42 -13.23 5.83
C GLY A 83 -5.65 -11.74 5.61
N LYS A 84 -4.71 -10.94 6.06
CA LYS A 84 -4.69 -9.51 5.76
C LYS A 84 -3.30 -8.96 5.93
N VAL A 85 -3.03 -7.83 5.26
CA VAL A 85 -1.81 -7.06 5.48
C VAL A 85 -2.14 -5.86 6.36
N GLU A 86 -1.13 -5.34 7.04
CA GLU A 86 -1.28 -4.14 7.86
C GLU A 86 -1.64 -2.95 6.99
N VAL A 87 -2.64 -2.18 7.42
CA VAL A 87 -3.05 -0.93 6.76
C VAL A 87 -2.72 0.22 7.69
N TYR A 88 -2.03 1.23 7.17
CA TYR A 88 -1.64 2.40 7.95
C TYR A 88 -2.58 3.56 7.66
N GLN A 89 -2.81 4.40 8.66
CA GLN A 89 -3.60 5.62 8.46
C GLN A 89 -2.83 6.55 7.54
N VAL A 90 -3.53 7.21 6.64
CA VAL A 90 -2.94 8.09 5.63
C VAL A 90 -3.47 9.50 5.81
N LYS A 91 -2.57 10.46 5.63
CA LYS A 91 -2.88 11.87 5.64
C LYS A 91 -2.18 12.50 4.46
N VAL A 92 -2.89 13.28 3.68
CA VAL A 92 -2.31 14.04 2.57
C VAL A 92 -2.27 15.50 2.98
N GLU A 93 -1.07 16.08 2.93
CA GLU A 93 -0.87 17.47 3.31
C GLU A 93 -0.06 18.16 2.21
N GLY A 94 -0.69 19.09 1.50
CA GLY A 94 -0.09 19.69 0.33
C GLY A 94 0.20 18.63 -0.73
N SER A 95 1.47 18.45 -1.07
CA SER A 95 1.91 17.43 -2.02
C SER A 95 2.54 16.20 -1.33
N ASP A 96 2.38 16.09 -0.01
CA ASP A 96 2.97 14.98 0.75
C ASP A 96 1.91 13.95 1.13
N VAL A 97 2.21 12.68 0.85
CA VAL A 97 1.47 11.55 1.36
C VAL A 97 2.18 11.09 2.62
N GLN A 98 1.46 11.07 3.74
CA GLN A 98 2.02 10.69 5.03
C GLN A 98 1.27 9.47 5.56
N ALA A 99 1.99 8.61 6.24
CA ALA A 99 1.42 7.43 6.89
C ALA A 99 1.80 7.41 8.36
N LEU A 100 0.88 6.91 9.16
CA LEU A 100 1.09 6.77 10.61
C LEU A 100 1.87 5.48 10.85
N LEU A 101 3.16 5.62 11.08
CA LEU A 101 4.08 4.49 11.24
C LEU A 101 4.64 4.38 12.66
#